data_0a41fa87684f5f8f48770531ecb3fd23
#
_entry.id   0a41fa87684f5f8f48770531ecb3fd23
#
_cell.length_a   1.000
_cell.length_b   1.000
_cell.length_c   1.000
_cell.angle_alpha   90.00
_cell.angle_beta   90.00
_cell.angle_gamma   90.00
#
_symmetry.space_group_name_H-M   'P 1'
#
loop_
_entity.id
_entity.type
_entity.pdbx_description
1 polymer ?
#
loop_
_entity_poly.entity_id
_entity_poly.type
_entity_poly.pdbx_seq_one_letter_code
_entity_poly.pdbx_strand_id
1 'polypeptide(L)'
;MEENVDIYKGFSGEKWREGIDVADFIKSNYKEYKGDDSFLSPISSKTKKVWEKCEKLLHKEAKVGLLDVELDAVSGITSFKPGYIDKKNEVVVGLQADKPLKRIVNLYGGTRMADKALEAYNKKLNPTLEQHFKEFRKTHNDGVFDVYTPEIRRARKAGLLTGLPDAYGRGRIIGDYRRVALYGVDKLIEFKQKDYAKIDVSSEENIKLREEVAEQVRALNKLKEMAKSYGYDISKPAKNSYEAVQWLYFAYLAGVKEDNGAAMSLGRTSTFLDIYIERDMQRKLMTEKDAQELIDQFIIKLRLVRHLRTPEYDEIFAGDPTWVTESVGGMLDDEPVSYTHLT
;
A
#
# COMPACT_ATOMS: atom_id res chain seq x y z
N MET A 1 -24.75 2.77 24.17
CA MET A 1 -25.48 2.38 22.94
C MET A 1 -24.78 3.11 21.81
N GLU A 2 -23.97 2.40 21.03
CA GLU A 2 -23.44 2.98 19.80
C GLU A 2 -24.64 3.23 18.88
N GLU A 3 -24.90 4.48 18.56
CA GLU A 3 -25.84 4.83 17.50
C GLU A 3 -25.44 4.06 16.26
N ASN A 4 -26.36 3.29 15.73
CA ASN A 4 -26.21 2.55 14.48
C ASN A 4 -26.22 3.58 13.33
N VAL A 5 -25.11 4.32 13.20
CA VAL A 5 -24.95 5.32 12.13
C VAL A 5 -24.92 4.54 10.84
N ASP A 6 -25.93 4.73 10.01
CA ASP A 6 -25.92 4.17 8.65
C ASP A 6 -24.75 4.78 7.87
N ILE A 7 -23.62 4.02 7.85
CA ILE A 7 -22.38 4.43 7.20
C ILE A 7 -22.53 4.66 5.70
N TYR A 8 -23.59 4.10 5.10
CA TYR A 8 -23.92 4.27 3.69
C TYR A 8 -24.83 5.47 3.42
N LYS A 9 -25.33 6.13 4.47
CA LYS A 9 -26.18 7.31 4.32
C LYS A 9 -25.43 8.41 3.56
N GLY A 10 -26.02 8.90 2.50
CA GLY A 10 -25.43 9.92 1.63
C GLY A 10 -24.64 9.35 0.45
N PHE A 11 -24.46 8.06 0.34
CA PHE A 11 -23.97 7.41 -0.87
C PHE A 11 -25.14 6.89 -1.71
N SER A 12 -25.00 6.94 -3.03
CA SER A 12 -25.95 6.46 -4.03
C SER A 12 -25.41 5.27 -4.80
N GLY A 13 -26.28 4.59 -5.55
CA GLY A 13 -25.96 3.34 -6.26
C GLY A 13 -26.15 2.13 -5.37
N GLU A 14 -26.68 1.04 -5.93
CA GLU A 14 -26.99 -0.19 -5.19
C GLU A 14 -26.05 -1.33 -5.55
N LYS A 15 -25.58 -1.40 -6.80
CA LYS A 15 -24.76 -2.51 -7.30
C LYS A 15 -23.47 -2.69 -6.50
N TRP A 16 -22.81 -1.62 -6.10
CA TRP A 16 -21.60 -1.70 -5.28
C TRP A 16 -21.85 -2.27 -3.88
N ARG A 17 -23.11 -2.32 -3.41
CA ARG A 17 -23.49 -2.98 -2.13
C ARG A 17 -23.74 -4.47 -2.28
N GLU A 18 -24.19 -4.91 -3.44
CA GLU A 18 -24.49 -6.32 -3.73
C GLU A 18 -23.23 -7.16 -3.94
N GLY A 19 -22.22 -6.56 -4.54
CA GLY A 19 -20.91 -7.13 -4.79
C GLY A 19 -19.79 -6.15 -4.49
N ILE A 20 -18.57 -6.48 -4.88
CA ILE A 20 -17.43 -5.56 -4.81
C ILE A 20 -17.35 -4.82 -6.15
N ASP A 21 -17.93 -3.64 -6.21
CA ASP A 21 -17.97 -2.78 -7.40
C ASP A 21 -17.60 -1.33 -7.06
N VAL A 22 -16.30 -1.06 -7.04
CA VAL A 22 -15.77 0.28 -6.77
C VAL A 22 -16.01 1.23 -7.93
N ALA A 23 -16.08 0.72 -9.16
CA ALA A 23 -16.33 1.55 -10.33
C ALA A 23 -17.76 2.10 -10.30
N ASP A 24 -18.77 1.26 -10.00
CA ASP A 24 -20.16 1.73 -9.84
C ASP A 24 -20.29 2.73 -8.70
N PHE A 25 -19.58 2.50 -7.58
CA PHE A 25 -19.55 3.47 -6.47
C PHE A 25 -19.03 4.84 -6.91
N ILE A 26 -17.92 4.89 -7.64
CA ILE A 26 -17.34 6.14 -8.12
C ILE A 26 -18.28 6.81 -9.11
N LYS A 27 -18.79 6.09 -10.11
CA LYS A 27 -19.73 6.62 -11.12
C LYS A 27 -20.98 7.21 -10.50
N SER A 28 -21.49 6.58 -9.44
CA SER A 28 -22.73 7.00 -8.79
C SER A 28 -22.57 8.20 -7.83
N ASN A 29 -21.34 8.44 -7.33
CA ASN A 29 -21.14 9.38 -6.23
C ASN A 29 -20.14 10.49 -6.51
N TYR A 30 -19.18 10.30 -7.43
CA TYR A 30 -18.23 11.34 -7.77
C TYR A 30 -18.91 12.52 -8.48
N LYS A 31 -18.52 13.73 -8.12
CA LYS A 31 -18.95 14.96 -8.76
C LYS A 31 -17.73 15.81 -9.08
N GLU A 32 -17.65 16.23 -10.33
CA GLU A 32 -16.60 17.12 -10.77
C GLU A 32 -16.68 18.46 -10.03
N TYR A 33 -15.53 18.92 -9.54
CA TYR A 33 -15.41 20.28 -9.01
C TYR A 33 -15.32 21.29 -10.14
N LYS A 34 -16.16 22.31 -10.08
CA LYS A 34 -16.27 23.36 -11.12
C LYS A 34 -15.82 24.76 -10.63
N GLY A 35 -15.20 24.81 -9.46
CA GLY A 35 -14.64 26.05 -8.91
C GLY A 35 -13.22 26.32 -9.40
N ASP A 36 -12.54 27.20 -8.68
CA ASP A 36 -11.14 27.57 -8.86
C ASP A 36 -10.27 27.04 -7.70
N ASP A 37 -9.04 27.51 -7.59
CA ASP A 37 -8.08 27.11 -6.56
C ASP A 37 -8.26 27.85 -5.21
N SER A 38 -9.33 28.62 -5.02
CA SER A 38 -9.61 29.37 -3.79
C SER A 38 -9.86 28.49 -2.56
N PHE A 39 -10.13 27.19 -2.76
CA PHE A 39 -10.27 26.19 -1.69
C PHE A 39 -8.93 25.80 -1.04
N LEU A 40 -7.80 26.03 -1.71
CA LEU A 40 -6.49 25.64 -1.20
C LEU A 40 -6.19 26.35 0.13
N SER A 41 -5.79 25.54 1.10
CA SER A 41 -5.44 26.00 2.44
C SER A 41 -3.94 25.94 2.69
N PRO A 42 -3.37 26.86 3.48
CA PRO A 42 -1.97 26.79 3.85
C PRO A 42 -1.73 25.54 4.71
N ILE A 43 -0.47 25.06 4.68
CA ILE A 43 -0.03 23.93 5.49
C ILE A 43 -0.37 24.11 6.97
N SER A 44 -0.96 23.10 7.59
CA SER A 44 -1.31 23.12 9.01
C SER A 44 -0.07 23.07 9.91
N SER A 45 -0.20 23.55 11.15
CA SER A 45 0.87 23.49 12.13
C SER A 45 1.29 22.06 12.50
N LYS A 46 0.36 21.08 12.46
CA LYS A 46 0.66 19.68 12.69
C LYS A 46 1.44 19.10 11.52
N THR A 47 0.96 19.30 10.29
CA THR A 47 1.64 18.84 9.06
C THR A 47 3.04 19.42 8.98
N LYS A 48 3.21 20.72 9.26
CA LYS A 48 4.54 21.37 9.30
C LYS A 48 5.50 20.65 10.27
N LYS A 49 5.05 20.34 11.49
CA LYS A 49 5.89 19.61 12.47
C LYS A 49 6.25 18.20 12.03
N VAL A 50 5.30 17.49 11.41
CA VAL A 50 5.55 16.15 10.85
C VAL A 50 6.57 16.25 9.72
N TRP A 51 6.39 17.21 8.79
CA TRP A 51 7.29 17.39 7.66
C TRP A 51 8.72 17.79 8.10
N GLU A 52 8.87 18.72 9.03
CA GLU A 52 10.19 19.12 9.55
C GLU A 52 10.98 17.94 10.14
N LYS A 53 10.30 16.98 10.77
CA LYS A 53 10.93 15.73 11.23
C LYS A 53 11.34 14.83 10.08
N CYS A 54 10.45 14.67 9.09
CA CYS A 54 10.73 13.90 7.88
C CYS A 54 11.92 14.48 7.12
N GLU A 55 11.93 15.79 6.88
CA GLU A 55 12.96 16.47 6.13
C GLU A 55 14.34 16.32 6.78
N LYS A 56 14.43 16.44 8.10
CA LYS A 56 15.68 16.18 8.85
C LYS A 56 16.18 14.76 8.65
N LEU A 57 15.27 13.78 8.65
CA LEU A 57 15.64 12.37 8.44
C LEU A 57 16.06 12.11 6.99
N LEU A 58 15.36 12.69 6.01
CA LEU A 58 15.70 12.60 4.59
C LEU A 58 17.07 13.23 4.30
N HIS A 59 17.34 14.42 4.84
CA HIS A 59 18.65 15.06 4.72
C HIS A 59 19.76 14.25 5.40
N LYS A 60 19.48 13.61 6.53
CA LYS A 60 20.44 12.72 7.18
C LYS A 60 20.71 11.49 6.32
N GLU A 61 19.66 10.86 5.80
CA GLU A 61 19.78 9.69 4.93
C GLU A 61 20.57 10.00 3.66
N ALA A 62 20.31 11.15 3.01
CA ALA A 62 21.07 11.60 1.84
C ALA A 62 22.57 11.73 2.09
N LYS A 63 22.99 11.99 3.34
CA LYS A 63 24.41 12.08 3.70
C LYS A 63 25.08 10.75 4.04
N VAL A 64 24.31 9.79 4.60
CA VAL A 64 24.88 8.53 5.12
C VAL A 64 24.44 7.31 4.32
N GLY A 65 23.54 7.47 3.38
CA GLY A 65 23.01 6.44 2.48
C GLY A 65 21.88 5.63 3.12
N LEU A 66 22.08 5.01 4.27
CA LEU A 66 21.11 4.15 4.94
C LEU A 66 21.05 4.47 6.43
N LEU A 67 19.87 4.83 6.95
CA LEU A 67 19.71 5.14 8.37
C LEU A 67 19.56 3.90 9.23
N ASP A 68 18.69 2.99 8.83
CA ASP A 68 18.35 1.78 9.58
C ASP A 68 17.79 0.68 8.67
N VAL A 69 17.99 -0.57 9.04
CA VAL A 69 17.45 -1.75 8.35
C VAL A 69 17.18 -2.86 9.35
N GLU A 70 16.07 -3.58 9.17
CA GLU A 70 15.76 -4.77 9.95
C GLU A 70 16.59 -5.95 9.45
N LEU A 71 17.37 -6.54 10.34
CA LEU A 71 18.26 -7.66 10.03
C LEU A 71 17.83 -8.98 10.69
N ASP A 72 16.97 -8.93 11.70
CA ASP A 72 16.64 -10.04 12.58
C ASP A 72 15.20 -10.54 12.43
N ALA A 73 14.35 -9.79 11.72
CA ALA A 73 12.97 -10.17 11.46
C ALA A 73 12.59 -10.03 9.99
N VAL A 74 11.94 -11.06 9.47
CA VAL A 74 11.32 -11.00 8.15
C VAL A 74 10.12 -10.06 8.21
N SER A 75 9.97 -9.20 7.20
CA SER A 75 8.82 -8.32 7.10
C SER A 75 7.54 -9.10 6.79
N GLY A 76 6.48 -8.65 7.40
CA GLY A 76 5.11 -9.09 7.20
C GLY A 76 4.17 -8.09 7.86
N ILE A 77 2.88 -8.20 7.63
CA ILE A 77 1.87 -7.22 8.05
C ILE A 77 1.98 -6.90 9.55
N THR A 78 2.20 -7.92 10.39
CA THR A 78 2.23 -7.80 11.85
C THR A 78 3.63 -7.92 12.47
N SER A 79 4.70 -7.91 11.66
CA SER A 79 6.07 -8.16 12.14
C SER A 79 6.64 -7.05 13.02
N PHE A 80 6.10 -5.82 12.94
CA PHE A 80 6.64 -4.65 13.61
C PHE A 80 5.63 -4.03 14.57
N LYS A 81 6.15 -3.48 15.67
CA LYS A 81 5.37 -2.61 16.54
C LYS A 81 4.94 -1.34 15.78
N PRO A 82 3.85 -0.67 16.22
CA PRO A 82 3.40 0.58 15.60
C PRO A 82 4.50 1.64 15.57
N GLY A 83 4.84 2.09 14.36
CA GLY A 83 5.81 3.15 14.12
C GLY A 83 5.14 4.48 13.82
N TYR A 84 5.78 5.58 14.23
CA TYR A 84 5.31 6.95 14.04
C TYR A 84 6.46 7.87 13.64
N ILE A 85 6.16 8.92 12.89
CA ILE A 85 7.05 10.06 12.67
C ILE A 85 6.95 10.99 13.88
N ASP A 86 5.73 11.38 14.20
CA ASP A 86 5.35 12.20 15.35
C ASP A 86 3.96 11.84 15.84
N LYS A 87 3.88 10.87 16.75
CA LYS A 87 2.60 10.32 17.24
C LYS A 87 1.58 11.38 17.67
N LYS A 88 2.05 12.56 18.12
CA LYS A 88 1.17 13.64 18.60
C LYS A 88 0.53 14.45 17.47
N ASN A 89 1.24 14.58 16.35
CA ASN A 89 0.84 15.47 15.26
C ASN A 89 0.38 14.74 14.00
N GLU A 90 0.48 13.41 13.96
CA GLU A 90 0.00 12.61 12.83
C GLU A 90 -1.52 12.47 12.82
N VAL A 91 -2.15 12.75 11.70
CA VAL A 91 -3.57 12.45 11.42
C VAL A 91 -3.72 11.19 10.56
N VAL A 92 -2.67 10.82 9.82
CA VAL A 92 -2.54 9.52 9.15
C VAL A 92 -1.39 8.76 9.80
N VAL A 93 -1.63 7.58 10.35
CA VAL A 93 -0.63 6.80 11.07
C VAL A 93 -0.20 5.55 10.33
N GLY A 94 0.97 5.03 10.67
CA GLY A 94 1.52 3.81 10.10
C GLY A 94 2.86 4.04 9.40
N LEU A 95 3.77 3.08 9.56
CA LEU A 95 5.06 3.01 8.88
C LEU A 95 5.33 1.58 8.42
N GLN A 96 6.17 1.41 7.41
CA GLN A 96 6.58 0.07 6.93
C GLN A 96 7.32 -0.76 8.00
N ALA A 97 7.98 -0.08 8.95
CA ALA A 97 8.61 -0.68 10.12
C ALA A 97 8.23 0.11 11.38
N ASP A 98 8.92 -0.12 12.48
CA ASP A 98 8.71 0.58 13.77
C ASP A 98 9.32 1.99 13.82
N LYS A 99 10.14 2.37 12.82
CA LYS A 99 10.80 3.68 12.73
C LYS A 99 10.72 4.26 11.31
N PRO A 100 10.71 5.59 11.18
CA PRO A 100 10.77 6.24 9.86
C PRO A 100 12.06 5.88 9.12
N LEU A 101 11.95 5.66 7.82
CA LEU A 101 13.04 5.32 6.89
C LEU A 101 13.81 4.03 7.21
N LYS A 102 13.37 3.24 8.18
CA LYS A 102 13.92 1.90 8.42
C LYS A 102 13.54 0.99 7.26
N ARG A 103 14.53 0.37 6.62
CA ARG A 103 14.32 -0.62 5.55
C ARG A 103 13.86 -1.95 6.14
N ILE A 104 13.13 -2.67 5.36
CA ILE A 104 12.63 -4.01 5.69
C ILE A 104 13.16 -5.01 4.67
N VAL A 105 13.34 -6.25 5.09
CA VAL A 105 13.67 -7.38 4.23
C VAL A 105 12.46 -8.32 4.24
N ASN A 106 11.93 -8.61 3.06
CA ASN A 106 10.79 -9.51 2.92
C ASN A 106 11.13 -10.77 2.13
N LEU A 107 10.29 -11.79 2.30
CA LEU A 107 10.50 -13.12 1.72
C LEU A 107 10.23 -13.19 0.21
N TYR A 108 9.55 -12.22 -0.35
CA TYR A 108 9.17 -12.23 -1.77
C TYR A 108 10.19 -11.54 -2.68
N GLY A 109 11.08 -10.73 -2.12
CA GLY A 109 12.25 -10.20 -2.81
C GLY A 109 13.28 -11.30 -3.09
N GLY A 110 14.21 -11.06 -4.00
CA GLY A 110 15.36 -11.96 -4.18
C GLY A 110 16.40 -11.77 -3.08
N THR A 111 16.81 -12.84 -2.40
CA THR A 111 17.88 -12.78 -1.38
C THR A 111 19.13 -12.11 -1.91
N ARG A 112 19.54 -12.44 -3.13
CA ARG A 112 20.74 -11.87 -3.77
C ARG A 112 20.75 -10.33 -3.82
N MET A 113 19.60 -9.70 -4.05
CA MET A 113 19.55 -8.23 -4.11
C MET A 113 19.61 -7.63 -2.71
N ALA A 114 18.97 -8.28 -1.73
CA ALA A 114 19.09 -7.88 -0.33
C ALA A 114 20.53 -8.02 0.17
N ASP A 115 21.19 -9.15 -0.11
CA ASP A 115 22.58 -9.40 0.27
C ASP A 115 23.53 -8.33 -0.32
N LYS A 116 23.42 -8.06 -1.63
CA LYS A 116 24.25 -7.04 -2.28
C LYS A 116 24.01 -5.64 -1.70
N ALA A 117 22.76 -5.28 -1.43
CA ALA A 117 22.45 -4.01 -0.81
C ALA A 117 23.01 -3.91 0.61
N LEU A 118 22.89 -4.97 1.41
CA LEU A 118 23.44 -5.03 2.76
C LEU A 118 24.97 -4.99 2.77
N GLU A 119 25.63 -5.74 1.87
CA GLU A 119 27.10 -5.71 1.69
C GLU A 119 27.61 -4.30 1.39
N ALA A 120 26.93 -3.57 0.48
CA ALA A 120 27.29 -2.19 0.13
C ALA A 120 27.25 -1.22 1.33
N TYR A 121 26.44 -1.54 2.33
CA TYR A 121 26.36 -0.77 3.59
C TYR A 121 27.11 -1.43 4.76
N ASN A 122 27.98 -2.39 4.50
CA ASN A 122 28.71 -3.15 5.53
C ASN A 122 27.79 -3.82 6.56
N LYS A 123 26.66 -4.35 6.10
CA LYS A 123 25.68 -5.09 6.90
C LYS A 123 25.51 -6.51 6.36
N LYS A 124 24.99 -7.38 7.19
CA LYS A 124 24.72 -8.78 6.83
C LYS A 124 23.40 -9.22 7.42
N LEU A 125 22.60 -9.92 6.62
CA LEU A 125 21.37 -10.56 7.09
C LEU A 125 21.68 -11.63 8.13
N ASN A 126 20.81 -11.78 9.12
CA ASN A 126 20.88 -12.88 10.06
C ASN A 126 20.84 -14.23 9.30
N PRO A 127 21.81 -15.13 9.51
CA PRO A 127 21.87 -16.41 8.78
C PRO A 127 20.61 -17.27 8.91
N THR A 128 19.92 -17.19 10.04
CA THR A 128 18.65 -17.90 10.25
C THR A 128 17.57 -17.39 9.30
N LEU A 129 17.50 -16.07 9.06
CA LEU A 129 16.55 -15.51 8.10
C LEU A 129 16.92 -15.91 6.67
N GLU A 130 18.19 -15.86 6.31
CA GLU A 130 18.65 -16.32 5.00
C GLU A 130 18.27 -17.79 4.76
N GLN A 131 18.40 -18.64 5.77
CA GLN A 131 17.98 -20.04 5.70
C GLN A 131 16.46 -20.17 5.48
N HIS A 132 15.63 -19.37 6.18
CA HIS A 132 14.18 -19.35 5.97
C HIS A 132 13.79 -18.97 4.53
N PHE A 133 14.51 -18.05 3.91
CA PHE A 133 14.31 -17.72 2.48
C PHE A 133 14.62 -18.92 1.57
N LYS A 134 15.65 -19.68 1.89
CA LYS A 134 16.08 -20.81 1.06
C LYS A 134 15.24 -22.07 1.26
N GLU A 135 14.80 -22.35 2.49
CA GLU A 135 14.15 -23.62 2.83
C GLU A 135 12.64 -23.58 2.80
N PHE A 136 12.04 -22.47 3.24
CA PHE A 136 10.59 -22.40 3.47
C PHE A 136 9.84 -21.51 2.49
N ARG A 137 10.54 -20.70 1.71
CA ARG A 137 9.91 -19.80 0.76
C ARG A 137 10.67 -19.76 -0.56
N LYS A 138 9.97 -20.08 -1.62
CA LYS A 138 10.44 -19.77 -2.96
C LYS A 138 10.28 -18.27 -3.18
N THR A 139 11.36 -17.58 -3.51
CA THR A 139 11.28 -16.17 -3.87
C THR A 139 10.52 -16.01 -5.19
N HIS A 140 10.00 -14.83 -5.48
CA HIS A 140 9.36 -14.56 -6.77
C HIS A 140 10.32 -14.85 -7.93
N ASN A 141 11.59 -14.46 -7.81
CA ASN A 141 12.60 -14.75 -8.83
C ASN A 141 12.79 -16.24 -9.05
N ASP A 142 12.87 -17.02 -7.99
CA ASP A 142 13.02 -18.49 -8.09
C ASP A 142 11.79 -19.08 -8.79
N GLY A 143 10.59 -18.64 -8.44
CA GLY A 143 9.36 -19.08 -9.08
C GLY A 143 9.33 -18.78 -10.58
N VAL A 144 9.74 -17.58 -10.99
CA VAL A 144 9.82 -17.19 -12.41
C VAL A 144 10.87 -18.02 -13.14
N PHE A 145 12.06 -18.20 -12.57
CA PHE A 145 13.13 -18.94 -13.24
C PHE A 145 12.88 -20.45 -13.29
N ASP A 146 12.12 -21.00 -12.37
CA ASP A 146 11.77 -22.41 -12.38
C ASP A 146 10.86 -22.82 -13.54
N VAL A 147 10.01 -21.92 -14.03
CA VAL A 147 9.16 -22.19 -15.19
C VAL A 147 9.91 -22.04 -16.53
N TYR A 148 11.15 -21.56 -16.53
CA TYR A 148 11.94 -21.43 -17.74
C TYR A 148 12.49 -22.78 -18.20
N THR A 149 12.10 -23.16 -19.41
CA THR A 149 12.69 -24.34 -20.04
C THR A 149 14.19 -24.13 -20.34
N PRO A 150 14.98 -25.22 -20.55
CA PRO A 150 16.36 -25.09 -20.98
C PRO A 150 16.53 -24.23 -22.25
N GLU A 151 15.58 -24.29 -23.18
CA GLU A 151 15.56 -23.48 -24.42
C GLU A 151 15.39 -21.99 -24.11
N ILE A 152 14.44 -21.63 -23.27
CA ILE A 152 14.25 -20.23 -22.82
C ILE A 152 15.49 -19.71 -22.12
N ARG A 153 16.10 -20.51 -21.23
CA ARG A 153 17.37 -20.15 -20.56
C ARG A 153 18.51 -19.91 -21.54
N ARG A 154 18.66 -20.78 -22.56
CA ARG A 154 19.66 -20.61 -23.63
C ARG A 154 19.40 -19.37 -24.47
N ALA A 155 18.15 -19.14 -24.88
CA ALA A 155 17.76 -17.98 -25.67
C ALA A 155 18.01 -16.65 -24.91
N ARG A 156 17.72 -16.61 -23.60
CA ARG A 156 18.07 -15.46 -22.76
C ARG A 156 19.57 -15.25 -22.65
N LYS A 157 20.35 -16.31 -22.44
CA LYS A 157 21.82 -16.23 -22.39
C LYS A 157 22.41 -15.73 -23.69
N ALA A 158 21.82 -16.10 -24.83
CA ALA A 158 22.24 -15.66 -26.18
C ALA A 158 21.72 -14.26 -26.55
N GLY A 159 20.93 -13.60 -25.71
CA GLY A 159 20.35 -12.29 -25.99
C GLY A 159 19.20 -12.30 -27.01
N LEU A 160 18.68 -13.47 -27.38
CA LEU A 160 17.52 -13.61 -28.27
C LEU A 160 16.22 -13.26 -27.60
N LEU A 161 16.12 -13.50 -26.30
CA LEU A 161 15.01 -13.09 -25.44
C LEU A 161 15.51 -12.05 -24.45
N THR A 162 14.85 -10.90 -24.44
CA THR A 162 15.11 -9.81 -23.52
C THR A 162 13.88 -9.58 -22.62
N GLY A 163 14.09 -8.95 -21.50
CA GLY A 163 13.05 -8.66 -20.54
C GLY A 163 13.49 -8.99 -19.12
N LEU A 164 12.75 -8.49 -18.18
CA LEU A 164 12.98 -8.67 -16.75
C LEU A 164 11.69 -9.17 -16.08
N PRO A 165 11.20 -10.38 -16.41
CA PRO A 165 9.94 -10.87 -15.86
C PRO A 165 9.99 -10.97 -14.33
N ASP A 166 11.13 -11.32 -13.77
CA ASP A 166 11.43 -11.31 -12.35
C ASP A 166 11.33 -9.91 -11.73
N ALA A 167 11.78 -8.87 -12.42
CA ALA A 167 11.66 -7.49 -11.98
C ALA A 167 10.22 -6.95 -12.15
N TYR A 168 9.54 -7.35 -13.20
CA TYR A 168 8.17 -6.88 -13.49
C TYR A 168 7.11 -7.57 -12.63
N GLY A 169 7.26 -8.81 -12.30
CA GLY A 169 6.33 -9.52 -11.44
C GLY A 169 6.48 -9.16 -9.97
N ARG A 170 7.69 -8.76 -9.55
CA ARG A 170 8.00 -8.46 -8.17
C ARG A 170 7.66 -7.01 -7.83
N GLY A 171 6.65 -6.80 -6.99
CA GLY A 171 6.30 -5.51 -6.45
C GLY A 171 5.67 -4.51 -7.42
N ARG A 172 5.43 -4.89 -8.67
CA ARG A 172 4.67 -4.06 -9.63
C ARG A 172 3.18 -4.35 -9.50
N ILE A 173 2.68 -4.18 -8.30
CA ILE A 173 1.29 -4.48 -7.98
C ILE A 173 0.54 -3.16 -7.79
N ILE A 174 -0.61 -3.05 -8.43
CA ILE A 174 -1.60 -2.02 -8.14
C ILE A 174 -2.79 -2.74 -7.51
N GLY A 175 -2.83 -2.74 -6.17
CA GLY A 175 -3.96 -3.29 -5.43
C GLY A 175 -5.13 -2.32 -5.44
N ASP A 176 -6.35 -2.83 -5.38
CA ASP A 176 -7.51 -1.98 -5.15
C ASP A 176 -7.71 -1.76 -3.64
N TYR A 177 -6.90 -0.88 -3.09
CA TYR A 177 -6.88 -0.54 -1.66
C TYR A 177 -8.16 0.18 -1.20
N ARG A 178 -8.94 0.76 -2.13
CA ARG A 178 -10.22 1.42 -1.89
C ARG A 178 -11.26 0.47 -1.30
N ARG A 179 -11.17 -0.80 -1.63
CA ARG A 179 -12.07 -1.85 -1.14
C ARG A 179 -12.12 -1.92 0.38
N VAL A 180 -10.99 -1.74 1.05
CA VAL A 180 -10.94 -1.77 2.52
C VAL A 180 -11.71 -0.61 3.12
N ALA A 181 -11.60 0.58 2.54
CA ALA A 181 -12.37 1.74 2.98
C ALA A 181 -13.88 1.58 2.71
N LEU A 182 -14.24 1.10 1.52
CA LEU A 182 -15.64 1.01 1.10
C LEU A 182 -16.42 -0.10 1.78
N TYR A 183 -15.79 -1.28 2.00
CA TYR A 183 -16.49 -2.49 2.47
C TYR A 183 -16.13 -2.89 3.90
N GLY A 184 -14.96 -2.48 4.42
CA GLY A 184 -14.38 -3.05 5.62
C GLY A 184 -13.85 -4.47 5.43
N VAL A 185 -12.94 -4.87 6.30
CA VAL A 185 -12.22 -6.14 6.14
C VAL A 185 -13.12 -7.36 6.34
N ASP A 186 -14.10 -7.30 7.25
CA ASP A 186 -15.00 -8.43 7.49
C ASP A 186 -15.81 -8.80 6.23
N LYS A 187 -16.28 -7.80 5.50
CA LYS A 187 -17.00 -8.02 4.25
C LYS A 187 -16.10 -8.63 3.17
N LEU A 188 -14.85 -8.19 3.09
CA LEU A 188 -13.86 -8.76 2.15
C LEU A 188 -13.54 -10.22 2.50
N ILE A 189 -13.43 -10.56 3.78
CA ILE A 189 -13.27 -11.95 4.24
C ILE A 189 -14.48 -12.79 3.85
N GLU A 190 -15.70 -12.29 4.07
CA GLU A 190 -16.92 -12.97 3.66
C GLU A 190 -16.92 -13.32 2.16
N PHE A 191 -16.54 -12.38 1.31
CA PHE A 191 -16.43 -12.62 -0.13
C PHE A 191 -15.39 -13.68 -0.46
N LYS A 192 -14.21 -13.62 0.15
CA LYS A 192 -13.16 -14.62 -0.05
C LYS A 192 -13.56 -16.02 0.42
N GLN A 193 -14.28 -16.11 1.53
CA GLN A 193 -14.83 -17.39 1.99
C GLN A 193 -15.87 -17.96 1.02
N LYS A 194 -16.71 -17.11 0.41
CA LYS A 194 -17.64 -17.54 -0.65
C LYS A 194 -16.91 -18.01 -1.89
N ASP A 195 -15.84 -17.32 -2.29
CA ASP A 195 -15.00 -17.75 -3.42
C ASP A 195 -14.33 -19.09 -3.11
N TYR A 196 -13.74 -19.24 -1.92
CA TYR A 196 -13.14 -20.48 -1.46
C TYR A 196 -14.11 -21.68 -1.53
N ALA A 197 -15.36 -21.48 -1.11
CA ALA A 197 -16.37 -22.52 -1.10
C ALA A 197 -16.81 -22.98 -2.51
N LYS A 198 -16.64 -22.13 -3.53
CA LYS A 198 -16.97 -22.45 -4.93
C LYS A 198 -15.89 -23.26 -5.65
N ILE A 199 -14.65 -23.24 -5.15
CA ILE A 199 -13.53 -23.93 -5.76
C ILE A 199 -13.59 -25.39 -5.34
N ASP A 200 -13.80 -26.29 -6.27
CA ASP A 200 -13.71 -27.73 -6.02
C ASP A 200 -12.24 -28.17 -5.82
N VAL A 201 -12.05 -29.42 -5.41
CA VAL A 201 -10.71 -29.99 -5.14
C VAL A 201 -10.33 -31.07 -6.15
N SER A 202 -10.90 -31.03 -7.36
CA SER A 202 -10.76 -32.07 -8.38
C SER A 202 -9.44 -31.97 -9.16
N SER A 203 -8.71 -30.86 -9.07
CA SER A 203 -7.45 -30.66 -9.78
C SER A 203 -6.36 -30.04 -8.89
N GLU A 204 -5.10 -30.21 -9.29
CA GLU A 204 -3.95 -29.58 -8.62
C GLU A 204 -4.07 -28.07 -8.63
N GLU A 205 -4.51 -27.48 -9.73
CA GLU A 205 -4.70 -26.03 -9.88
C GLU A 205 -5.75 -25.52 -8.89
N ASN A 206 -6.86 -26.23 -8.73
CA ASN A 206 -7.89 -25.85 -7.78
C ASN A 206 -7.44 -25.97 -6.32
N ILE A 207 -6.63 -26.97 -5.99
CA ILE A 207 -6.03 -27.09 -4.66
C ILE A 207 -5.13 -25.88 -4.38
N LYS A 208 -4.24 -25.52 -5.32
CA LYS A 208 -3.37 -24.35 -5.21
C LYS A 208 -4.18 -23.05 -5.09
N LEU A 209 -5.23 -22.91 -5.88
CA LEU A 209 -6.11 -21.72 -5.81
C LEU A 209 -6.81 -21.62 -4.45
N ARG A 210 -7.24 -22.72 -3.86
CA ARG A 210 -7.81 -22.72 -2.50
C ARG A 210 -6.80 -22.32 -1.45
N GLU A 211 -5.56 -22.79 -1.56
CA GLU A 211 -4.47 -22.36 -0.67
C GLU A 211 -4.23 -20.86 -0.78
N GLU A 212 -4.18 -20.32 -2.00
CA GLU A 212 -4.02 -18.89 -2.23
C GLU A 212 -5.16 -18.07 -1.62
N VAL A 213 -6.41 -18.46 -1.82
CA VAL A 213 -7.57 -17.77 -1.22
C VAL A 213 -7.53 -17.85 0.31
N ALA A 214 -7.09 -18.98 0.88
CA ALA A 214 -6.92 -19.12 2.32
C ALA A 214 -5.82 -18.18 2.85
N GLU A 215 -4.70 -18.01 2.11
CA GLU A 215 -3.67 -17.04 2.46
C GLU A 215 -4.18 -15.59 2.40
N GLN A 216 -5.02 -15.26 1.42
CA GLN A 216 -5.66 -13.94 1.34
C GLN A 216 -6.53 -13.66 2.58
N VAL A 217 -7.30 -14.65 3.05
CA VAL A 217 -8.08 -14.53 4.29
C VAL A 217 -7.17 -14.34 5.51
N ARG A 218 -6.05 -15.07 5.60
CA ARG A 218 -5.06 -14.87 6.67
C ARG A 218 -4.45 -13.47 6.63
N ALA A 219 -4.10 -12.98 5.45
CA ALA A 219 -3.57 -11.63 5.27
C ALA A 219 -4.57 -10.54 5.70
N LEU A 220 -5.85 -10.68 5.34
CA LEU A 220 -6.92 -9.78 5.78
C LEU A 220 -7.09 -9.77 7.31
N ASN A 221 -6.98 -10.90 7.98
CA ASN A 221 -6.99 -10.94 9.45
C ASN A 221 -5.77 -10.24 10.05
N LYS A 222 -4.56 -10.47 9.51
CA LYS A 222 -3.35 -9.74 9.92
C LYS A 222 -3.48 -8.23 9.70
N LEU A 223 -4.14 -7.81 8.64
CA LEU A 223 -4.42 -6.39 8.38
C LEU A 223 -5.29 -5.79 9.50
N LYS A 224 -6.31 -6.51 9.99
CA LYS A 224 -7.10 -6.09 11.16
C LYS A 224 -6.23 -5.99 12.42
N GLU A 225 -5.35 -6.96 12.67
CA GLU A 225 -4.44 -6.95 13.81
C GLU A 225 -3.47 -5.75 13.74
N MET A 226 -2.91 -5.46 12.56
CA MET A 226 -2.06 -4.29 12.35
C MET A 226 -2.83 -3.00 12.65
N ALA A 227 -4.01 -2.81 12.10
CA ALA A 227 -4.82 -1.61 12.34
C ALA A 227 -5.18 -1.46 13.82
N LYS A 228 -5.55 -2.56 14.48
CA LYS A 228 -5.84 -2.60 15.93
C LYS A 228 -4.63 -2.16 16.77
N SER A 229 -3.41 -2.50 16.35
CA SER A 229 -2.18 -2.08 17.05
C SER A 229 -1.99 -0.55 17.02
N TYR A 230 -2.53 0.13 16.02
CA TYR A 230 -2.59 1.59 15.92
C TYR A 230 -3.84 2.20 16.57
N GLY A 231 -4.75 1.37 17.11
CA GLY A 231 -5.98 1.81 17.78
C GLY A 231 -7.20 1.93 16.87
N TYR A 232 -7.17 1.34 15.67
CA TYR A 232 -8.26 1.40 14.69
C TYR A 232 -8.95 0.04 14.50
N ASP A 233 -10.27 0.08 14.30
CA ASP A 233 -11.06 -1.07 13.88
C ASP A 233 -11.52 -0.91 12.43
N ILE A 234 -10.84 -1.61 11.53
CA ILE A 234 -11.12 -1.62 10.09
C ILE A 234 -12.04 -2.78 9.67
N SER A 235 -12.68 -3.43 10.61
CA SER A 235 -13.64 -4.52 10.33
C SER A 235 -14.84 -4.05 9.53
N LYS A 236 -15.22 -2.77 9.72
CA LYS A 236 -16.36 -2.11 9.08
C LYS A 236 -15.93 -1.09 8.03
N PRO A 237 -16.82 -0.71 7.11
CA PRO A 237 -16.58 0.39 6.18
C PRO A 237 -16.20 1.69 6.89
N ALA A 238 -15.42 2.53 6.21
CA ALA A 238 -15.05 3.84 6.69
C ALA A 238 -16.29 4.74 6.86
N LYS A 239 -16.41 5.41 7.98
CA LYS A 239 -17.54 6.28 8.33
C LYS A 239 -17.36 7.71 7.82
N ASN A 240 -16.12 8.14 7.64
CA ASN A 240 -15.73 9.49 7.29
C ASN A 240 -14.42 9.50 6.48
N SER A 241 -14.01 10.67 6.03
CA SER A 241 -12.81 10.90 5.23
C SER A 241 -11.53 10.45 5.93
N TYR A 242 -11.38 10.71 7.22
CA TYR A 242 -10.22 10.30 8.00
C TYR A 242 -10.06 8.77 8.01
N GLU A 243 -11.16 8.07 8.25
CA GLU A 243 -11.18 6.61 8.19
C GLU A 243 -10.93 6.11 6.76
N ALA A 244 -11.52 6.73 5.74
CA ALA A 244 -11.35 6.32 4.34
C ALA A 244 -9.88 6.38 3.92
N VAL A 245 -9.19 7.48 4.20
CA VAL A 245 -7.75 7.64 3.91
C VAL A 245 -6.92 6.66 4.73
N GLN A 246 -7.23 6.52 6.02
CA GLN A 246 -6.47 5.63 6.91
C GLN A 246 -6.65 4.15 6.55
N TRP A 247 -7.87 3.68 6.20
CA TRP A 247 -8.15 2.30 5.78
C TRP A 247 -7.44 1.98 4.47
N LEU A 248 -7.52 2.89 3.51
CA LEU A 248 -6.82 2.76 2.23
C LEU A 248 -5.30 2.71 2.46
N TYR A 249 -4.75 3.58 3.29
CA TYR A 249 -3.33 3.59 3.60
C TYR A 249 -2.89 2.31 4.33
N PHE A 250 -3.68 1.80 5.30
CA PHE A 250 -3.36 0.53 5.95
C PHE A 250 -3.34 -0.64 4.97
N ALA A 251 -4.28 -0.68 4.03
CA ALA A 251 -4.30 -1.71 2.98
C ALA A 251 -3.04 -1.65 2.10
N TYR A 252 -2.65 -0.44 1.68
CA TYR A 252 -1.40 -0.21 0.96
C TYR A 252 -0.17 -0.62 1.77
N LEU A 253 -0.12 -0.20 3.03
CA LEU A 253 0.98 -0.50 3.93
C LEU A 253 1.14 -2.01 4.19
N ALA A 254 0.04 -2.76 4.26
CA ALA A 254 0.06 -4.20 4.36
C ALA A 254 0.73 -4.84 3.13
N GLY A 255 0.37 -4.39 1.92
CA GLY A 255 1.04 -4.82 0.68
C GLY A 255 2.54 -4.50 0.69
N VAL A 256 2.92 -3.31 1.14
CA VAL A 256 4.34 -2.92 1.29
C VAL A 256 5.07 -3.85 2.27
N LYS A 257 4.46 -4.17 3.40
CA LYS A 257 5.09 -5.04 4.41
C LYS A 257 5.27 -6.48 3.94
N GLU A 258 4.38 -6.99 3.10
CA GLU A 258 4.48 -8.34 2.54
C GLU A 258 5.42 -8.41 1.34
N ASP A 259 5.34 -7.49 0.40
CA ASP A 259 6.08 -7.56 -0.86
C ASP A 259 7.23 -6.53 -0.97
N ASN A 260 7.03 -5.30 -0.58
CA ASN A 260 8.02 -4.20 -0.65
C ASN A 260 8.91 -4.23 -1.90
N GLY A 261 8.31 -4.48 -3.04
CA GLY A 261 9.02 -4.49 -4.32
C GLY A 261 9.18 -3.10 -4.93
N ALA A 262 9.77 -3.05 -6.09
CA ALA A 262 9.83 -1.84 -6.91
C ALA A 262 8.46 -1.57 -7.55
N ALA A 263 8.06 -0.29 -7.65
CA ALA A 263 6.82 0.15 -8.30
C ALA A 263 5.52 -0.40 -7.65
N MET A 264 5.42 -0.21 -6.35
CA MET A 264 4.18 -0.47 -5.60
C MET A 264 3.27 0.76 -5.68
N SER A 265 2.39 0.77 -6.66
CA SER A 265 1.55 1.91 -6.99
C SER A 265 0.19 1.83 -6.30
N LEU A 266 -0.43 3.00 -6.04
CA LEU A 266 -1.79 3.09 -5.51
C LEU A 266 -2.85 3.01 -6.61
N GLY A 267 -2.52 3.46 -7.81
CA GLY A 267 -3.48 3.64 -8.89
C GLY A 267 -4.18 4.99 -8.81
N ARG A 268 -5.47 5.04 -9.04
CA ARG A 268 -6.27 6.25 -8.94
C ARG A 268 -7.18 6.19 -7.70
N THR A 269 -6.76 6.84 -6.63
CA THR A 269 -7.49 6.87 -5.36
C THR A 269 -8.17 8.21 -5.10
N SER A 270 -7.73 9.26 -5.79
CA SER A 270 -8.18 10.63 -5.61
C SER A 270 -9.70 10.80 -5.78
N THR A 271 -10.28 10.38 -6.89
CA THR A 271 -11.72 10.44 -7.12
C THR A 271 -12.54 9.69 -6.07
N PHE A 272 -12.02 8.59 -5.57
CA PHE A 272 -12.67 7.82 -4.51
C PHE A 272 -12.64 8.55 -3.17
N LEU A 273 -11.49 9.10 -2.78
CA LEU A 273 -11.34 9.82 -1.51
C LEU A 273 -12.12 11.14 -1.52
N ASP A 274 -12.18 11.81 -2.67
CA ASP A 274 -12.93 13.05 -2.84
C ASP A 274 -14.42 12.89 -2.53
N ILE A 275 -15.02 11.75 -2.88
CA ILE A 275 -16.42 11.43 -2.53
C ILE A 275 -16.65 11.50 -1.02
N TYR A 276 -15.71 10.97 -0.21
CA TYR A 276 -15.81 11.02 1.25
C TYR A 276 -15.59 12.43 1.79
N ILE A 277 -14.58 13.14 1.26
CA ILE A 277 -14.23 14.49 1.67
C ILE A 277 -15.40 15.44 1.38
N GLU A 278 -15.92 15.43 0.17
CA GLU A 278 -17.07 16.28 -0.24
C GLU A 278 -18.30 16.00 0.63
N ARG A 279 -18.62 14.72 0.87
CA ARG A 279 -19.72 14.34 1.75
C ARG A 279 -19.55 14.88 3.17
N ASP A 280 -18.35 14.78 3.74
CA ASP A 280 -18.09 15.22 5.11
C ASP A 280 -18.08 16.74 5.22
N MET A 281 -17.64 17.46 4.18
CA MET A 281 -17.75 18.92 4.09
C MET A 281 -19.19 19.37 4.03
N GLN A 282 -20.03 18.75 3.20
CA GLN A 282 -21.47 19.03 3.13
C GLN A 282 -22.18 18.79 4.46
N ARG A 283 -21.71 17.81 5.24
CA ARG A 283 -22.22 17.52 6.60
C ARG A 283 -21.59 18.38 7.69
N LYS A 284 -20.65 19.28 7.35
CA LYS A 284 -19.91 20.12 8.28
C LYS A 284 -19.09 19.34 9.31
N LEU A 285 -18.65 18.14 8.94
CA LEU A 285 -17.76 17.29 9.75
C LEU A 285 -16.29 17.57 9.46
N MET A 286 -15.99 18.28 8.38
CA MET A 286 -14.65 18.59 7.90
C MET A 286 -14.68 19.98 7.24
N THR A 287 -13.57 20.70 7.36
CA THR A 287 -13.31 21.96 6.62
C THR A 287 -12.28 21.71 5.52
N GLU A 288 -12.14 22.64 4.56
CA GLU A 288 -11.07 22.58 3.54
C GLU A 288 -9.69 22.45 4.17
N LYS A 289 -9.45 23.14 5.27
CA LYS A 289 -8.19 23.05 6.00
C LYS A 289 -7.94 21.66 6.59
N ASP A 290 -8.97 20.99 7.07
CA ASP A 290 -8.87 19.62 7.60
C ASP A 290 -8.63 18.63 6.46
N ALA A 291 -9.29 18.82 5.30
CA ALA A 291 -9.08 18.04 4.10
C ALA A 291 -7.63 18.16 3.61
N GLN A 292 -7.11 19.39 3.53
CA GLN A 292 -5.72 19.65 3.15
C GLN A 292 -4.74 18.99 4.14
N GLU A 293 -4.94 19.13 5.46
CA GLU A 293 -4.10 18.47 6.48
C GLU A 293 -4.07 16.95 6.28
N LEU A 294 -5.22 16.34 6.00
CA LEU A 294 -5.36 14.90 5.82
C LEU A 294 -4.59 14.41 4.58
N ILE A 295 -4.75 15.09 3.45
CA ILE A 295 -4.08 14.73 2.20
C ILE A 295 -2.58 15.01 2.26
N ASP A 296 -2.16 16.15 2.79
CA ASP A 296 -0.73 16.46 3.00
C ASP A 296 -0.03 15.35 3.78
N GLN A 297 -0.63 14.90 4.87
CA GLN A 297 -0.02 13.85 5.69
C GLN A 297 -0.08 12.47 5.02
N PHE A 298 -1.09 12.19 4.23
CA PHE A 298 -1.13 10.99 3.41
C PHE A 298 0.04 10.97 2.41
N ILE A 299 0.28 12.07 1.69
CA ILE A 299 1.40 12.19 0.76
C ILE A 299 2.76 12.06 1.48
N ILE A 300 2.91 12.68 2.66
CA ILE A 300 4.12 12.50 3.48
C ILE A 300 4.36 11.03 3.82
N LYS A 301 3.32 10.27 4.15
CA LYS A 301 3.45 8.82 4.42
C LYS A 301 3.94 8.05 3.20
N LEU A 302 3.38 8.33 2.03
CA LEU A 302 3.81 7.70 0.78
C LEU A 302 5.29 8.03 0.46
N ARG A 303 5.72 9.25 0.74
CA ARG A 303 7.11 9.68 0.53
C ARG A 303 8.11 8.92 1.39
N LEU A 304 7.70 8.38 2.53
CA LEU A 304 8.59 7.65 3.46
C LEU A 304 8.66 6.15 3.21
N VAL A 305 7.88 5.61 2.28
CA VAL A 305 7.98 4.19 1.89
C VAL A 305 9.24 3.99 1.06
N ARG A 306 10.11 3.09 1.53
CA ARG A 306 11.44 2.85 0.97
C ARG A 306 11.66 1.38 0.63
N HIS A 307 12.42 1.14 -0.41
CA HIS A 307 12.89 -0.16 -0.82
C HIS A 307 14.41 -0.29 -0.60
N LEU A 308 14.89 -1.41 -0.08
CA LEU A 308 16.32 -1.64 0.13
C LEU A 308 17.02 -1.90 -1.20
N ARG A 309 18.00 -1.07 -1.57
CA ARG A 309 18.78 -1.16 -2.81
C ARG A 309 20.25 -0.88 -2.57
N THR A 310 21.06 -1.15 -3.60
CA THR A 310 22.47 -0.75 -3.60
C THR A 310 22.60 0.76 -3.88
N PRO A 311 23.69 1.41 -3.42
CA PRO A 311 23.93 2.84 -3.69
C PRO A 311 23.90 3.19 -5.19
N GLU A 312 24.42 2.32 -6.05
CA GLU A 312 24.43 2.55 -7.51
C GLU A 312 23.00 2.60 -8.09
N TYR A 313 22.10 1.76 -7.56
CA TYR A 313 20.69 1.81 -7.95
C TYR A 313 20.02 3.08 -7.46
N ASP A 314 20.36 3.54 -6.26
CA ASP A 314 19.81 4.77 -5.71
C ASP A 314 20.28 6.00 -6.48
N GLU A 315 21.53 6.01 -6.95
CA GLU A 315 22.06 7.06 -7.79
C GLU A 315 21.33 7.15 -9.14
N ILE A 316 21.09 6.01 -9.81
CA ILE A 316 20.40 5.97 -11.10
C ILE A 316 18.93 6.42 -10.97
N PHE A 317 18.26 6.08 -9.87
CA PHE A 317 16.83 6.30 -9.70
C PHE A 317 16.48 7.39 -8.67
N ALA A 318 17.42 8.27 -8.34
CA ALA A 318 17.26 9.37 -7.39
C ALA A 318 16.79 8.92 -6.00
N GLY A 319 17.39 7.86 -5.48
CA GLY A 319 17.10 7.25 -4.18
C GLY A 319 16.43 5.89 -4.29
N ASP A 320 15.94 5.39 -3.17
CA ASP A 320 15.33 4.07 -3.04
C ASP A 320 13.82 4.08 -2.70
N PRO A 321 13.01 4.95 -3.31
CA PRO A 321 11.57 4.90 -3.12
C PRO A 321 11.01 3.60 -3.73
N THR A 322 9.86 3.17 -3.24
CA THR A 322 9.12 2.05 -3.85
C THR A 322 8.43 2.46 -5.16
N TRP A 323 8.70 3.65 -5.69
CA TRP A 323 8.01 4.24 -6.84
C TRP A 323 6.49 4.18 -6.66
N VAL A 324 6.06 4.72 -5.55
CA VAL A 324 4.64 4.90 -5.27
C VAL A 324 4.06 5.84 -6.33
N THR A 325 3.17 5.32 -7.15
CA THR A 325 2.52 6.10 -8.19
C THR A 325 1.05 6.25 -7.85
N GLU A 326 0.60 7.48 -7.75
CA GLU A 326 -0.80 7.86 -7.71
C GLU A 326 -1.15 8.52 -9.04
N SER A 327 -2.22 8.06 -9.67
CA SER A 327 -2.73 8.69 -10.89
C SER A 327 -3.73 9.77 -10.53
N VAL A 328 -3.44 11.00 -10.91
CA VAL A 328 -4.33 12.15 -10.75
C VAL A 328 -4.82 12.61 -12.12
N GLY A 329 -6.06 13.06 -12.23
CA GLY A 329 -6.65 13.48 -13.50
C GLY A 329 -7.13 12.31 -14.38
N GLY A 330 -7.42 12.60 -15.62
CA GLY A 330 -7.89 11.64 -16.61
C GLY A 330 -9.37 11.73 -16.90
N MET A 331 -9.97 10.61 -17.27
CA MET A 331 -11.38 10.52 -17.67
C MET A 331 -12.14 9.60 -16.71
N LEU A 332 -13.38 9.93 -16.45
CA LEU A 332 -14.38 9.03 -15.89
C LEU A 332 -15.42 8.80 -17.00
N ASP A 333 -15.43 7.59 -17.55
CA ASP A 333 -16.08 7.29 -18.84
C ASP A 333 -15.57 8.24 -19.94
N ASP A 334 -16.41 9.02 -20.57
CA ASP A 334 -16.07 9.96 -21.65
C ASP A 334 -15.88 11.42 -21.17
N GLU A 335 -15.96 11.67 -19.84
CA GLU A 335 -15.84 13.00 -19.28
C GLU A 335 -14.52 13.20 -18.50
N PRO A 336 -13.92 14.41 -18.59
CA PRO A 336 -12.74 14.73 -17.82
C PRO A 336 -13.05 14.76 -16.33
N VAL A 337 -12.08 14.34 -15.52
CA VAL A 337 -12.16 14.37 -14.06
C VAL A 337 -11.23 15.44 -13.53
N SER A 338 -11.76 16.40 -12.78
CA SER A 338 -10.97 17.36 -12.03
C SER A 338 -10.77 16.89 -10.59
N TYR A 339 -9.75 17.42 -9.92
CA TYR A 339 -9.38 17.04 -8.56
C TYR A 339 -9.37 18.25 -7.67
N THR A 340 -10.07 18.13 -6.56
CA THR A 340 -10.23 19.24 -5.65
C THR A 340 -9.17 19.33 -4.56
N HIS A 341 -8.59 18.22 -4.11
CA HIS A 341 -7.75 18.22 -2.91
C HIS A 341 -6.37 17.61 -3.07
N LEU A 342 -6.02 17.11 -4.26
CA LEU A 342 -4.74 16.44 -4.53
C LEU A 342 -3.84 17.17 -5.55
N THR A 343 -4.22 18.36 -5.99
CA THR A 343 -3.42 19.17 -6.93
C THR A 343 -2.57 20.22 -6.22
#